data_e71e8fc92341bfe9a42595185e49f71b
#
_entry.id   e71e8fc92341bfe9a42595185e49f71b
#
_cell.length_a   1.000
_cell.length_b   1.000
_cell.length_c   1.000
_cell.angle_alpha   90.00
_cell.angle_beta   90.00
_cell.angle_gamma   90.00
#
_symmetry.space_group_name_H-M   'P 1'
#
loop_
_entity.id
_entity.type
_entity.pdbx_description
1 polymer ?
#
loop_
_entity_poly.entity_id
_entity_poly.type
_entity_poly.pdbx_seq_one_letter_code
_entity_poly.pdbx_strand_id
1 'polypeptide(L)'
;LACSTVSSGTERANITGSPNVTINSRDTVAHFPRRSGYSSSGTVYKTGSAVTDLKPGDRVALFWSTHSQYCVIDAANAVKLPDEVSFSDGALMHIAAFPLAAIRKCRLETGESALVMGQGVLGQIAVKLLRAAGAVPVIAVDPLSDKRTEALKIGADYALDPFDGEFCRKVKDICGGVNVAIEVTGNGQALNQCLDVMKKMGRVALLGCTRSSDFTIDYYHKVHG
;
A
#
# COMPACT_ATOMS: atom_id res chain seq x y z
N LEU A 1 -14.84 -9.77 15.59
CA LEU A 1 -14.64 -9.08 14.32
C LEU A 1 -15.74 -9.43 13.33
N ALA A 2 -16.09 -8.47 12.46
CA ALA A 2 -17.03 -8.67 11.36
C ALA A 2 -16.28 -8.97 10.05
N CYS A 3 -15.22 -8.21 9.78
CA CYS A 3 -14.39 -8.34 8.58
C CYS A 3 -12.91 -8.18 8.92
N SER A 4 -12.03 -8.82 8.14
CA SER A 4 -10.61 -8.58 8.16
C SER A 4 -10.04 -8.61 6.73
N THR A 5 -9.09 -7.73 6.45
CA THR A 5 -8.48 -7.62 5.12
C THR A 5 -7.28 -8.53 5.00
N VAL A 6 -7.26 -9.33 3.94
CA VAL A 6 -6.13 -10.17 3.57
C VAL A 6 -5.17 -9.36 2.68
N SER A 7 -4.00 -9.03 3.20
CA SER A 7 -2.89 -8.49 2.41
C SER A 7 -2.08 -9.64 1.83
N SER A 8 -2.34 -10.00 0.58
CA SER A 8 -1.79 -11.20 -0.05
C SER A 8 -0.26 -11.29 0.04
N GLY A 9 0.45 -10.18 -0.15
CA GLY A 9 1.92 -10.13 -0.03
C GLY A 9 2.41 -10.42 1.39
N THR A 10 1.76 -9.83 2.41
CA THR A 10 2.11 -10.01 3.82
C THR A 10 1.74 -11.42 4.30
N GLU A 11 0.53 -11.88 3.97
CA GLU A 11 0.07 -13.21 4.38
C GLU A 11 0.90 -14.32 3.74
N ARG A 12 1.22 -14.19 2.45
CA ARG A 12 2.14 -15.12 1.80
C ARG A 12 3.50 -15.16 2.51
N ALA A 13 4.07 -13.99 2.83
CA ALA A 13 5.34 -13.91 3.53
C ALA A 13 5.28 -14.53 4.93
N ASN A 14 4.17 -14.38 5.66
CA ASN A 14 3.93 -15.06 6.94
C ASN A 14 3.89 -16.58 6.78
N ILE A 15 3.11 -17.08 5.82
CA ILE A 15 2.92 -18.53 5.58
C ILE A 15 4.22 -19.19 5.13
N THR A 16 4.97 -18.53 4.24
CA THR A 16 6.23 -19.08 3.71
C THR A 16 7.43 -18.85 4.63
N GLY A 17 7.25 -18.17 5.76
CA GLY A 17 8.35 -17.86 6.66
C GLY A 17 9.39 -16.92 6.07
N SER A 18 9.00 -16.02 5.17
CA SER A 18 9.95 -15.06 4.59
C SER A 18 10.64 -14.24 5.68
N PRO A 19 11.93 -13.94 5.53
CA PRO A 19 12.59 -12.94 6.36
C PRO A 19 11.93 -11.56 6.14
N ASN A 20 12.20 -10.60 6.99
CA ASN A 20 11.67 -9.23 6.90
C ASN A 20 10.13 -9.09 7.01
N VAL A 21 9.44 -10.07 7.56
CA VAL A 21 8.01 -9.94 7.89
C VAL A 21 7.83 -9.12 9.17
N THR A 22 8.75 -9.23 10.10
CA THR A 22 8.74 -8.51 11.37
C THR A 22 9.76 -7.37 11.31
N ILE A 23 9.30 -6.15 11.15
CA ILE A 23 10.13 -4.94 10.94
C ILE A 23 11.14 -4.73 12.09
N ASN A 24 10.83 -5.16 13.29
CA ASN A 24 11.64 -4.95 14.49
C ASN A 24 12.53 -6.15 14.85
N SER A 25 12.52 -7.22 14.08
CA SER A 25 13.34 -8.40 14.33
C SER A 25 14.48 -8.48 13.32
N ARG A 26 15.73 -8.57 13.83
CA ARG A 26 16.90 -8.94 13.03
C ARG A 26 17.00 -10.45 12.83
N ASP A 27 16.01 -11.21 13.31
CA ASP A 27 15.97 -12.64 13.15
C ASP A 27 15.76 -13.01 11.68
N THR A 28 16.72 -13.73 11.14
CA THR A 28 16.66 -14.27 9.78
C THR A 28 15.90 -15.59 9.71
N VAL A 29 15.46 -16.12 10.86
CA VAL A 29 14.77 -17.41 10.97
C VAL A 29 13.28 -17.18 11.21
N ALA A 30 12.46 -17.87 10.43
CA ALA A 30 11.03 -17.88 10.62
C ALA A 30 10.63 -18.66 11.88
N HIS A 31 9.92 -18.00 12.79
CA HIS A 31 9.34 -18.66 13.97
C HIS A 31 7.87 -18.97 13.72
N PHE A 32 7.46 -20.21 13.97
CA PHE A 32 6.06 -20.66 13.92
C PHE A 32 5.66 -21.20 15.31
N PRO A 33 4.36 -21.06 15.69
CA PRO A 33 3.21 -20.51 14.92
C PRO A 33 3.25 -18.98 14.82
N ARG A 34 2.76 -18.43 13.70
CA ARG A 34 2.58 -16.98 13.50
C ARG A 34 1.10 -16.61 13.51
N ARG A 35 0.77 -15.48 14.13
CA ARG A 35 -0.53 -14.85 13.98
C ARG A 35 -0.48 -13.92 12.77
N SER A 36 -1.49 -13.98 11.92
CA SER A 36 -1.63 -13.16 10.73
C SER A 36 -2.82 -12.22 10.83
N GLY A 37 -2.87 -11.23 9.92
CA GLY A 37 -3.83 -10.14 9.95
C GLY A 37 -3.30 -8.91 10.68
N TYR A 38 -3.76 -7.73 10.25
CA TYR A 38 -3.41 -6.47 10.89
C TYR A 38 -4.42 -5.34 10.62
N SER A 39 -5.43 -5.59 9.79
CA SER A 39 -6.46 -4.61 9.42
C SER A 39 -7.83 -5.29 9.45
N SER A 40 -8.73 -4.80 10.29
CA SER A 40 -10.05 -5.38 10.44
C SER A 40 -11.08 -4.36 10.94
N SER A 41 -12.33 -4.79 11.00
CA SER A 41 -13.43 -4.04 11.58
C SER A 41 -14.38 -4.96 12.36
N GLY A 42 -15.14 -4.40 13.25
CA GLY A 42 -16.07 -5.17 14.05
C GLY A 42 -16.81 -4.33 15.07
N THR A 43 -17.39 -5.00 16.05
CA THR A 43 -18.14 -4.37 17.14
C THR A 43 -17.41 -4.62 18.44
N VAL A 44 -17.30 -3.59 19.26
CA VAL A 44 -16.76 -3.69 20.62
C VAL A 44 -17.66 -4.62 21.45
N TYR A 45 -17.09 -5.70 21.94
CA TYR A 45 -17.81 -6.64 22.80
C TYR A 45 -17.67 -6.28 24.28
N LYS A 46 -16.47 -5.90 24.71
CA LYS A 46 -16.15 -5.51 26.09
C LYS A 46 -14.99 -4.55 26.11
N THR A 47 -14.97 -3.63 27.08
CA THR A 47 -13.88 -2.68 27.32
C THR A 47 -13.25 -2.91 28.70
N GLY A 48 -11.99 -2.57 28.84
CA GLY A 48 -11.34 -2.46 30.15
C GLY A 48 -11.85 -1.23 30.90
N SER A 49 -11.69 -1.22 32.24
CA SER A 49 -12.20 -0.15 33.11
C SER A 49 -11.59 1.23 32.85
N ALA A 50 -10.40 1.28 32.25
CA ALA A 50 -9.71 2.54 31.91
C ALA A 50 -10.09 3.11 30.53
N VAL A 51 -10.91 2.41 29.74
CA VAL A 51 -11.33 2.88 28.40
C VAL A 51 -12.60 3.71 28.56
N THR A 52 -12.50 4.99 28.18
CA THR A 52 -13.60 5.98 28.35
C THR A 52 -14.32 6.35 27.07
N ASP A 53 -13.67 6.23 25.92
CA ASP A 53 -14.11 6.70 24.59
C ASP A 53 -14.72 5.61 23.72
N LEU A 54 -14.65 4.35 24.16
CA LEU A 54 -15.29 3.20 23.53
C LEU A 54 -16.21 2.48 24.51
N LYS A 55 -17.32 1.95 24.00
CA LYS A 55 -18.27 1.14 24.77
C LYS A 55 -18.72 -0.09 23.99
N PRO A 56 -19.21 -1.13 24.68
CA PRO A 56 -19.86 -2.26 24.01
C PRO A 56 -20.96 -1.80 23.04
N GLY A 57 -20.96 -2.37 21.85
CA GLY A 57 -21.86 -1.99 20.74
C GLY A 57 -21.26 -1.00 19.75
N ASP A 58 -20.19 -0.27 20.09
CA ASP A 58 -19.54 0.67 19.14
C ASP A 58 -18.96 -0.12 17.96
N ARG A 59 -19.21 0.39 16.75
CA ARG A 59 -18.60 -0.09 15.50
C ARG A 59 -17.21 0.51 15.36
N VAL A 60 -16.20 -0.31 15.04
CA VAL A 60 -14.80 0.12 15.02
C VAL A 60 -14.04 -0.47 13.85
N ALA A 61 -13.08 0.30 13.30
CA ALA A 61 -11.96 -0.20 12.54
C ALA A 61 -10.75 -0.40 13.46
N LEU A 62 -9.97 -1.42 13.21
CA LEU A 62 -8.89 -1.86 14.07
C LEU A 62 -7.55 -1.92 13.33
N PHE A 63 -6.52 -1.40 13.99
CA PHE A 63 -5.12 -1.49 13.59
C PHE A 63 -4.44 -2.63 14.35
N TRP A 64 -3.54 -3.34 13.69
CA TRP A 64 -2.75 -4.42 14.28
C TRP A 64 -3.59 -5.56 14.89
N SER A 65 -4.76 -5.78 14.32
CA SER A 65 -5.65 -6.88 14.65
C SER A 65 -5.15 -8.21 14.08
N THR A 66 -5.93 -9.27 14.28
CA THR A 66 -5.66 -10.60 13.73
C THR A 66 -6.86 -11.13 12.94
N HIS A 67 -6.64 -12.14 12.08
CA HIS A 67 -7.73 -12.90 11.46
C HIS A 67 -8.36 -13.85 12.50
N SER A 68 -9.30 -13.35 13.28
CA SER A 68 -9.96 -14.10 14.35
C SER A 68 -11.37 -13.57 14.61
N GLN A 69 -12.21 -14.35 15.23
CA GLN A 69 -13.57 -13.92 15.61
C GLN A 69 -13.52 -12.86 16.73
N TYR A 70 -12.60 -13.03 17.68
CA TYR A 70 -12.38 -12.10 18.78
C TYR A 70 -10.91 -11.73 18.83
N CYS A 71 -10.61 -10.47 19.12
CA CYS A 71 -9.27 -10.02 19.43
C CYS A 71 -9.30 -9.05 20.61
N VAL A 72 -8.23 -9.05 21.40
CA VAL A 72 -7.96 -8.03 22.42
C VAL A 72 -6.94 -7.09 21.83
N ILE A 73 -7.24 -5.80 21.89
CA ILE A 73 -6.43 -4.76 21.25
C ILE A 73 -6.40 -3.53 22.15
N ASP A 74 -5.33 -2.75 22.08
CA ASP A 74 -5.26 -1.45 22.73
C ASP A 74 -6.33 -0.51 22.15
N ALA A 75 -7.02 0.23 23.00
CA ALA A 75 -8.05 1.18 22.59
C ALA A 75 -7.51 2.24 21.61
N ALA A 76 -6.22 2.61 21.72
CA ALA A 76 -5.55 3.51 20.80
C ALA A 76 -5.48 2.98 19.35
N ASN A 77 -5.63 1.66 19.16
CA ASN A 77 -5.65 1.01 17.86
C ASN A 77 -7.08 0.75 17.33
N ALA A 78 -8.08 1.35 17.95
CA ALA A 78 -9.48 1.24 17.54
C ALA A 78 -10.06 2.63 17.23
N VAL A 79 -10.67 2.76 16.07
CA VAL A 79 -11.31 4.02 15.62
C VAL A 79 -12.78 3.75 15.35
N LYS A 80 -13.67 4.59 15.92
CA LYS A 80 -15.11 4.47 15.66
C LYS A 80 -15.40 4.63 14.17
N LEU A 81 -16.23 3.74 13.65
CA LEU A 81 -16.75 3.82 12.29
C LEU A 81 -18.05 4.62 12.30
N PRO A 82 -18.20 5.60 11.39
CA PRO A 82 -19.50 6.20 11.08
C PRO A 82 -20.52 5.14 10.64
N ASP A 83 -21.80 5.41 10.86
CA ASP A 83 -22.86 4.43 10.57
C ASP A 83 -22.97 4.10 9.07
N GLU A 84 -22.64 5.05 8.20
CA GLU A 84 -22.64 4.90 6.75
C GLU A 84 -21.46 4.09 6.20
N VAL A 85 -20.40 3.87 6.99
CA VAL A 85 -19.24 3.09 6.55
C VAL A 85 -19.48 1.61 6.85
N SER A 86 -19.41 0.77 5.83
CA SER A 86 -19.58 -0.68 6.00
C SER A 86 -18.40 -1.30 6.77
N PHE A 87 -18.60 -2.47 7.37
CA PHE A 87 -17.49 -3.20 8.00
C PHE A 87 -16.41 -3.61 6.98
N SER A 88 -16.80 -3.94 5.74
CA SER A 88 -15.85 -4.25 4.68
C SER A 88 -14.96 -3.07 4.34
N ASP A 89 -15.53 -1.86 4.23
CA ASP A 89 -14.75 -0.64 4.00
C ASP A 89 -13.90 -0.27 5.22
N GLY A 90 -14.48 -0.38 6.41
CA GLY A 90 -13.75 -0.16 7.67
C GLY A 90 -12.55 -1.11 7.85
N ALA A 91 -12.65 -2.34 7.36
CA ALA A 91 -11.55 -3.30 7.41
C ALA A 91 -10.36 -2.90 6.50
N LEU A 92 -10.58 -2.05 5.49
CA LEU A 92 -9.53 -1.53 4.62
C LEU A 92 -8.81 -0.29 5.20
N MET A 93 -9.34 0.33 6.27
CA MET A 93 -8.86 1.62 6.75
C MET A 93 -7.38 1.63 7.13
N HIS A 94 -6.94 0.64 7.89
CA HIS A 94 -5.54 0.57 8.30
C HIS A 94 -4.59 0.35 7.12
N ILE A 95 -4.93 -0.57 6.21
CA ILE A 95 -4.10 -0.82 5.02
C ILE A 95 -4.11 0.39 4.07
N ALA A 96 -5.19 1.16 4.01
CA ALA A 96 -5.28 2.37 3.20
C ALA A 96 -4.43 3.53 3.77
N ALA A 97 -4.14 3.52 5.05
CA ALA A 97 -3.28 4.52 5.67
C ALA A 97 -1.84 4.51 5.11
N PHE A 98 -1.34 3.36 4.65
CA PHE A 98 0.02 3.26 4.08
C PHE A 98 0.18 4.05 2.78
N PRO A 99 -0.62 3.82 1.71
CA PRO A 99 -0.52 4.63 0.51
C PRO A 99 -0.89 6.10 0.75
N LEU A 100 -1.81 6.41 1.66
CA LEU A 100 -2.09 7.79 2.05
C LEU A 100 -0.85 8.47 2.65
N ALA A 101 -0.15 7.79 3.55
CA ALA A 101 1.10 8.30 4.14
C ALA A 101 2.18 8.49 3.08
N ALA A 102 2.32 7.57 2.12
CA ALA A 102 3.26 7.67 1.00
C ALA A 102 2.99 8.92 0.15
N ILE A 103 1.74 9.14 -0.25
CA ILE A 103 1.33 10.32 -1.05
C ILE A 103 1.62 11.61 -0.30
N ARG A 104 1.27 11.68 1.00
CA ARG A 104 1.56 12.85 1.84
C ARG A 104 3.06 13.11 1.99
N LYS A 105 3.89 12.07 2.13
CA LYS A 105 5.35 12.21 2.19
C LYS A 105 5.95 12.68 0.87
N CYS A 106 5.38 12.26 -0.25
CA CYS A 106 5.75 12.77 -1.57
C CYS A 106 5.28 14.21 -1.81
N ARG A 107 4.47 14.80 -0.93
CA ARG A 107 3.94 16.18 -1.10
C ARG A 107 3.36 16.39 -2.49
N LEU A 108 2.49 15.49 -2.92
CA LEU A 108 1.82 15.59 -4.22
C LEU A 108 1.07 16.90 -4.32
N GLU A 109 1.29 17.62 -5.42
CA GLU A 109 0.55 18.84 -5.78
C GLU A 109 -0.51 18.52 -6.84
N THR A 110 -1.62 19.24 -6.82
CA THR A 110 -2.69 19.06 -7.81
C THR A 110 -2.16 19.29 -9.23
N GLY A 111 -2.46 18.37 -10.14
CA GLY A 111 -2.00 18.41 -11.54
C GLY A 111 -0.66 17.72 -11.77
N GLU A 112 0.04 17.28 -10.74
CA GLU A 112 1.25 16.47 -10.92
C GLU A 112 0.93 15.07 -11.45
N SER A 113 1.81 14.57 -12.32
CA SER A 113 1.74 13.20 -12.83
C SER A 113 2.23 12.20 -11.78
N ALA A 114 1.51 11.08 -11.66
CA ALA A 114 1.85 10.04 -10.70
C ALA A 114 1.88 8.64 -11.34
N LEU A 115 2.79 7.80 -10.86
CA LEU A 115 2.91 6.40 -11.25
C LEU A 115 2.79 5.49 -10.01
N VAL A 116 2.04 4.40 -10.16
CA VAL A 116 1.93 3.36 -9.13
C VAL A 116 2.47 2.05 -9.68
N MET A 117 3.60 1.60 -9.15
CA MET A 117 4.27 0.38 -9.54
C MET A 117 3.77 -0.80 -8.69
N GLY A 118 2.97 -1.67 -9.31
CA GLY A 118 2.27 -2.80 -8.69
C GLY A 118 0.80 -2.49 -8.39
N GLN A 119 -0.12 -3.37 -8.81
CA GLN A 119 -1.56 -3.22 -8.65
C GLN A 119 -2.17 -4.31 -7.75
N GLY A 120 -1.49 -4.58 -6.64
CA GLY A 120 -2.07 -5.30 -5.50
C GLY A 120 -3.01 -4.39 -4.69
N VAL A 121 -3.41 -4.81 -3.50
CA VAL A 121 -4.34 -4.04 -2.65
C VAL A 121 -3.82 -2.63 -2.35
N LEU A 122 -2.53 -2.48 -2.03
CA LEU A 122 -1.93 -1.16 -1.77
C LEU A 122 -1.90 -0.28 -3.03
N GLY A 123 -1.56 -0.87 -4.19
CA GLY A 123 -1.48 -0.13 -5.45
C GLY A 123 -2.83 0.37 -5.93
N GLN A 124 -3.87 -0.46 -5.87
CA GLN A 124 -5.23 -0.05 -6.22
C GLN A 124 -5.76 1.06 -5.31
N ILE A 125 -5.48 0.98 -4.00
CA ILE A 125 -5.83 2.06 -3.07
C ILE A 125 -5.01 3.33 -3.40
N ALA A 126 -3.72 3.20 -3.72
CA ALA A 126 -2.88 4.33 -4.12
C ALA A 126 -3.43 5.03 -5.37
N VAL A 127 -3.87 4.30 -6.40
CA VAL A 127 -4.50 4.86 -7.60
C VAL A 127 -5.71 5.71 -7.24
N LYS A 128 -6.63 5.19 -6.43
CA LYS A 128 -7.81 5.94 -5.98
C LYS A 128 -7.45 7.19 -5.19
N LEU A 129 -6.50 7.09 -4.28
CA LEU A 129 -6.07 8.22 -3.44
C LEU A 129 -5.33 9.29 -4.24
N LEU A 130 -4.46 8.90 -5.19
CA LEU A 130 -3.78 9.83 -6.08
C LEU A 130 -4.79 10.60 -6.95
N ARG A 131 -5.77 9.89 -7.50
CA ARG A 131 -6.84 10.52 -8.27
C ARG A 131 -7.64 11.52 -7.42
N ALA A 132 -8.04 11.13 -6.22
CA ALA A 132 -8.75 12.00 -5.27
C ALA A 132 -7.90 13.20 -4.82
N ALA A 133 -6.58 13.06 -4.77
CA ALA A 133 -5.64 14.13 -4.44
C ALA A 133 -5.33 15.05 -5.64
N GLY A 134 -5.88 14.78 -6.83
CA GLY A 134 -5.74 15.64 -8.01
C GLY A 134 -4.52 15.33 -8.87
N ALA A 135 -3.93 14.15 -8.77
CA ALA A 135 -2.87 13.71 -9.69
C ALA A 135 -3.41 13.53 -11.12
N VAL A 136 -2.69 14.03 -12.12
CA VAL A 136 -3.03 13.92 -13.55
C VAL A 136 -1.75 13.93 -14.40
N PRO A 137 -1.52 12.89 -15.23
CA PRO A 137 -2.21 11.60 -15.23
C PRO A 137 -1.79 10.70 -14.06
N VAL A 138 -2.65 9.70 -13.76
CA VAL A 138 -2.30 8.57 -12.90
C VAL A 138 -2.00 7.36 -13.79
N ILE A 139 -0.77 6.85 -13.72
CA ILE A 139 -0.29 5.70 -14.50
C ILE A 139 -0.17 4.50 -13.56
N ALA A 140 -0.96 3.46 -13.81
CA ALA A 140 -0.86 2.19 -13.12
C ALA A 140 0.09 1.24 -13.86
N VAL A 141 0.93 0.50 -13.11
CA VAL A 141 1.89 -0.43 -13.70
C VAL A 141 1.78 -1.79 -13.01
N ASP A 142 1.58 -2.85 -13.80
CA ASP A 142 1.55 -4.24 -13.31
C ASP A 142 1.80 -5.21 -14.47
N PRO A 143 2.52 -6.32 -14.29
CA PRO A 143 2.71 -7.32 -15.34
C PRO A 143 1.42 -8.06 -15.73
N LEU A 144 0.45 -8.16 -14.82
CA LEU A 144 -0.79 -8.89 -15.04
C LEU A 144 -1.85 -8.00 -15.71
N SER A 145 -2.37 -8.44 -16.88
CA SER A 145 -3.38 -7.71 -17.64
C SER A 145 -4.65 -7.44 -16.87
N ASP A 146 -5.11 -8.41 -16.07
CA ASP A 146 -6.32 -8.26 -15.26
C ASP A 146 -6.16 -7.16 -14.20
N LYS A 147 -4.98 -7.05 -13.61
CA LYS A 147 -4.65 -5.98 -12.66
C LYS A 147 -4.62 -4.62 -13.33
N ARG A 148 -4.07 -4.54 -14.54
CA ARG A 148 -4.08 -3.32 -15.35
C ARG A 148 -5.50 -2.88 -15.71
N THR A 149 -6.33 -3.84 -16.12
CA THR A 149 -7.75 -3.59 -16.45
C THR A 149 -8.52 -3.06 -15.23
N GLU A 150 -8.31 -3.64 -14.07
CA GLU A 150 -8.95 -3.19 -12.84
C GLU A 150 -8.46 -1.80 -12.42
N ALA A 151 -7.18 -1.50 -12.58
CA ALA A 151 -6.63 -0.17 -12.29
C ALA A 151 -7.29 0.95 -13.13
N LEU A 152 -7.57 0.69 -14.41
CA LEU A 152 -8.31 1.62 -15.27
C LEU A 152 -9.74 1.87 -14.75
N LYS A 153 -10.45 0.81 -14.34
CA LYS A 153 -11.83 0.94 -13.79
C LYS A 153 -11.88 1.77 -12.52
N ILE A 154 -10.83 1.73 -11.70
CA ILE A 154 -10.80 2.43 -10.42
C ILE A 154 -10.19 3.84 -10.49
N GLY A 155 -9.80 4.31 -11.69
CA GLY A 155 -9.43 5.71 -11.92
C GLY A 155 -8.00 5.97 -12.38
N ALA A 156 -7.23 4.95 -12.79
CA ALA A 156 -6.00 5.19 -13.53
C ALA A 156 -6.33 5.71 -14.94
N ASP A 157 -5.56 6.70 -15.43
CA ASP A 157 -5.70 7.22 -16.79
C ASP A 157 -5.01 6.29 -17.80
N TYR A 158 -3.92 5.64 -17.38
CA TYR A 158 -3.16 4.68 -18.19
C TYR A 158 -2.77 3.47 -17.36
N ALA A 159 -2.63 2.32 -18.02
CA ALA A 159 -2.15 1.10 -17.40
C ALA A 159 -1.11 0.42 -18.29
N LEU A 160 0.11 0.21 -17.78
CA LEU A 160 1.27 -0.23 -18.56
C LEU A 160 1.85 -1.53 -18.00
N ASP A 161 2.46 -2.31 -18.90
CA ASP A 161 3.24 -3.49 -18.55
C ASP A 161 4.70 -3.08 -18.29
N PRO A 162 5.29 -3.36 -17.12
CA PRO A 162 6.68 -3.03 -16.85
C PRO A 162 7.69 -3.86 -17.67
N PHE A 163 7.25 -4.99 -18.25
CA PHE A 163 8.07 -5.84 -19.12
C PHE A 163 7.97 -5.50 -20.60
N ASP A 164 7.15 -4.52 -20.97
CA ASP A 164 7.15 -3.96 -22.30
C ASP A 164 8.48 -3.22 -22.55
N GLY A 165 9.22 -3.61 -23.59
CA GLY A 165 10.51 -2.96 -23.94
C GLY A 165 10.41 -1.45 -24.17
N GLU A 166 9.20 -0.95 -24.46
CA GLU A 166 8.89 0.46 -24.68
C GLU A 166 8.34 1.18 -23.42
N PHE A 167 8.33 0.52 -22.26
CA PHE A 167 7.73 1.04 -21.04
C PHE A 167 8.18 2.48 -20.71
N CYS A 168 9.49 2.71 -20.62
CA CYS A 168 10.02 4.03 -20.27
C CYS A 168 9.66 5.08 -21.33
N ARG A 169 9.68 4.71 -22.62
CA ARG A 169 9.28 5.61 -23.70
C ARG A 169 7.80 5.98 -23.58
N LYS A 170 6.93 5.00 -23.37
CA LYS A 170 5.48 5.22 -23.21
C LYS A 170 5.17 6.19 -22.06
N VAL A 171 5.81 6.04 -20.90
CA VAL A 171 5.62 6.97 -19.79
C VAL A 171 6.06 8.39 -20.17
N LYS A 172 7.21 8.52 -20.85
CA LYS A 172 7.71 9.83 -21.31
C LYS A 172 6.82 10.46 -22.36
N ASP A 173 6.28 9.68 -23.29
CA ASP A 173 5.34 10.14 -24.31
C ASP A 173 4.00 10.62 -23.69
N ILE A 174 3.55 9.99 -22.61
CA ILE A 174 2.31 10.37 -21.89
C ILE A 174 2.46 11.70 -21.16
N CYS A 175 3.56 11.90 -20.44
CA CYS A 175 3.66 13.06 -19.52
C CYS A 175 5.09 13.63 -19.35
N GLY A 176 6.05 13.26 -20.19
CA GLY A 176 7.44 13.70 -20.09
C GLY A 176 8.19 13.12 -18.88
N GLY A 177 7.67 12.08 -18.28
CA GLY A 177 8.08 11.52 -17.00
C GLY A 177 7.10 11.85 -15.87
N VAL A 178 7.26 11.24 -14.69
CA VAL A 178 6.33 11.42 -13.56
C VAL A 178 6.95 12.27 -12.44
N ASN A 179 6.09 13.02 -11.76
CA ASN A 179 6.48 13.83 -10.60
C ASN A 179 6.55 12.99 -9.32
N VAL A 180 5.63 12.02 -9.19
CA VAL A 180 5.54 11.14 -8.02
C VAL A 180 5.45 9.68 -8.47
N ALA A 181 6.21 8.80 -7.82
CA ALA A 181 6.05 7.36 -7.97
C ALA A 181 5.82 6.70 -6.61
N ILE A 182 4.85 5.78 -6.56
CA ILE A 182 4.57 4.95 -5.39
C ILE A 182 4.97 3.51 -5.76
N GLU A 183 6.08 3.05 -5.22
CA GLU A 183 6.59 1.70 -5.43
C GLU A 183 6.00 0.78 -4.34
N VAL A 184 5.14 -0.18 -4.74
CA VAL A 184 4.44 -1.06 -3.78
C VAL A 184 4.80 -2.55 -3.95
N THR A 185 5.73 -2.86 -4.85
CA THR A 185 6.11 -4.25 -5.12
C THR A 185 7.19 -4.77 -4.17
N GLY A 186 8.06 -3.89 -3.68
CA GLY A 186 9.26 -4.24 -2.93
C GLY A 186 10.32 -4.94 -3.80
N ASN A 187 10.29 -4.75 -5.12
CA ASN A 187 11.23 -5.33 -6.08
C ASN A 187 12.23 -4.27 -6.56
N GLY A 188 13.53 -4.56 -6.44
CA GLY A 188 14.59 -3.62 -6.84
C GLY A 188 14.58 -3.27 -8.32
N GLN A 189 14.20 -4.19 -9.21
CA GLN A 189 14.07 -3.89 -10.64
C GLN A 189 12.90 -2.92 -10.88
N ALA A 190 11.76 -3.13 -10.23
CA ALA A 190 10.61 -2.24 -10.31
C ALA A 190 10.94 -0.83 -9.80
N LEU A 191 11.72 -0.72 -8.71
CA LEU A 191 12.23 0.57 -8.25
C LEU A 191 13.14 1.23 -9.30
N ASN A 192 14.06 0.49 -9.93
CA ASN A 192 14.90 1.02 -11.00
C ASN A 192 14.07 1.57 -12.17
N GLN A 193 12.99 0.85 -12.55
CA GLN A 193 12.07 1.30 -13.58
C GLN A 193 11.29 2.57 -13.17
N CYS A 194 10.91 2.70 -11.89
CA CYS A 194 10.34 3.95 -11.39
C CYS A 194 11.33 5.11 -11.59
N LEU A 195 12.59 4.92 -11.19
CA LEU A 195 13.63 5.95 -11.29
C LEU A 195 13.91 6.35 -12.75
N ASP A 196 13.85 5.42 -13.72
CA ASP A 196 14.07 5.68 -15.16
C ASP A 196 13.03 6.61 -15.80
N VAL A 197 11.87 6.71 -15.17
CA VAL A 197 10.74 7.51 -15.68
C VAL A 197 10.41 8.74 -14.85
N MET A 198 11.22 9.05 -13.81
CA MET A 198 11.02 10.24 -13.01
C MET A 198 11.40 11.52 -13.78
N LYS A 199 10.69 12.59 -13.50
CA LYS A 199 11.16 13.96 -13.80
C LYS A 199 12.27 14.37 -12.84
N LYS A 200 13.07 15.36 -13.22
CA LYS A 200 13.99 16.00 -12.25
C LYS A 200 13.22 16.49 -11.04
N MET A 201 13.81 16.32 -9.86
CA MET A 201 13.19 16.63 -8.56
C MET A 201 11.91 15.82 -8.26
N GLY A 202 11.66 14.75 -9.01
CA GLY A 202 10.57 13.82 -8.72
C GLY A 202 10.75 13.11 -7.37
N ARG A 203 9.68 12.58 -6.81
CA ARG A 203 9.66 11.95 -5.49
C ARG A 203 9.16 10.52 -5.60
N VAL A 204 9.91 9.59 -5.01
CA VAL A 204 9.54 8.17 -4.97
C VAL A 204 9.26 7.76 -3.53
N ALA A 205 8.10 7.19 -3.27
CA ALA A 205 7.80 6.52 -2.00
C ALA A 205 8.03 5.02 -2.14
N LEU A 206 8.91 4.48 -1.31
CA LEU A 206 9.14 3.05 -1.19
C LEU A 206 8.16 2.48 -0.17
N LEU A 207 7.03 1.99 -0.65
CA LEU A 207 5.97 1.44 0.18
C LEU A 207 5.99 -0.08 0.20
N GLY A 208 6.49 -0.70 -0.88
CA GLY A 208 6.67 -2.14 -0.97
C GLY A 208 7.71 -2.65 0.04
N CYS A 209 7.35 -3.66 0.83
CA CYS A 209 8.30 -4.30 1.72
C CYS A 209 9.18 -5.26 0.93
N THR A 210 10.45 -4.93 0.74
CA THR A 210 11.41 -5.82 0.09
C THR A 210 11.64 -7.10 0.90
N ARG A 211 11.74 -8.21 0.19
CA ARG A 211 12.09 -9.52 0.77
C ARG A 211 13.56 -9.88 0.53
N SER A 212 14.26 -9.10 -0.27
CA SER A 212 15.72 -9.19 -0.43
C SER A 212 16.42 -8.12 0.40
N SER A 213 17.62 -8.43 0.90
CA SER A 213 18.43 -7.48 1.66
C SER A 213 19.05 -6.41 0.79
N ASP A 214 19.39 -6.76 -0.45
CA ASP A 214 20.19 -5.91 -1.32
C ASP A 214 19.63 -5.84 -2.75
N PHE A 215 19.78 -4.67 -3.36
CA PHE A 215 19.60 -4.46 -4.79
C PHE A 215 20.45 -3.25 -5.24
N THR A 216 20.81 -3.23 -6.53
CA THR A 216 21.67 -2.19 -7.09
C THR A 216 20.83 -1.06 -7.70
N ILE A 217 21.21 0.19 -7.40
CA ILE A 217 20.70 1.40 -8.04
C ILE A 217 21.86 2.10 -8.74
N ASP A 218 21.65 2.57 -9.97
CA ASP A 218 22.56 3.53 -10.59
C ASP A 218 22.36 4.92 -9.95
N TYR A 219 23.13 5.15 -8.88
CA TYR A 219 22.96 6.33 -8.06
C TYR A 219 23.23 7.61 -8.86
N TYR A 220 24.29 7.61 -9.68
CA TYR A 220 24.72 8.81 -10.39
C TYR A 220 23.67 9.29 -11.41
N HIS A 221 23.19 8.38 -12.26
CA HIS A 221 22.26 8.77 -13.34
C HIS A 221 20.80 8.87 -12.88
N LYS A 222 20.39 8.16 -11.81
CA LYS A 222 18.98 8.04 -11.42
C LYS A 222 18.60 8.81 -10.16
N VAL A 223 19.59 9.16 -9.32
CA VAL A 223 19.30 9.81 -8.02
C VAL A 223 20.02 11.15 -7.90
N HIS A 224 21.27 11.24 -8.37
CA HIS A 224 22.08 12.47 -8.27
C HIS A 224 21.88 13.42 -9.45
N GLY A 225 21.49 12.92 -10.61
CA GLY A 225 21.45 13.68 -11.89
C GLY A 225 20.32 14.71 -12.04
#